data_2f13ee81bad93a7054f8606934d65fa6
#
_entry.id   2f13ee81bad93a7054f8606934d65fa6
#
_cell.length_a   1.000
_cell.length_b   1.000
_cell.length_c   1.000
_cell.angle_alpha   90.00
_cell.angle_beta   90.00
_cell.angle_gamma   90.00
#
_symmetry.space_group_name_H-M   'P 1'
#
loop_
_entity.id
_entity.type
_entity.pdbx_description
1 polymer ?
#
loop_
_entity_poly.entity_id
_entity_poly.type
_entity_poly.pdbx_seq_one_letter_code
_entity_poly.pdbx_strand_id
1 'polypeptide(L)'
;AGFAPVRLDALIKLSQFKTLSDTDMVSAQRVAMLDQNAPNPSVEAILHAIIPFRFVDHTHADAVVTLTNTPNGEQRIRTLYGNRVLVVPYVMPGFELARKIADLTHKTDWSTLEAMVLMNHGIFTFADEASDSYERMIRLVSEAEGILEKRPRAGIVNKEVPLLQLAELRSAVSLAAGKAMLARFDGSASHFEFSSRPDVDSVACRGPLTPDHVIRTKRLPMIVEDDNPSSADIYARDYETYFKKFDDGHLTQLDPAPRWAIWRDRGTLAFGSRDRDTTIVSDIVQHTIQAIEDAE
;
A
#
# COMPACT_ATOMS: atom_id res chain seq x y z
N ALA A 1 1.48 17.39 14.12
CA ALA A 1 1.59 16.99 12.73
C ALA A 1 0.88 18.07 11.91
N GLY A 2 1.58 18.65 10.96
CA GLY A 2 1.05 19.71 10.13
C GLY A 2 0.91 19.25 8.68
N PHE A 3 0.25 20.06 7.90
CA PHE A 3 0.21 19.92 6.45
C PHE A 3 1.58 20.30 5.87
N ALA A 4 1.88 19.81 4.67
CA ALA A 4 3.04 20.23 3.88
C ALA A 4 2.59 21.33 2.89
N PRO A 5 2.65 22.63 3.24
CA PRO A 5 2.17 23.70 2.39
C PRO A 5 3.15 23.94 1.24
N VAL A 6 2.70 23.75 0.02
CA VAL A 6 3.50 23.89 -1.21
C VAL A 6 2.81 24.87 -2.16
N ARG A 7 3.59 25.62 -2.91
CA ARG A 7 3.06 26.54 -3.92
C ARG A 7 2.47 25.77 -5.10
N LEU A 8 1.18 25.99 -5.35
CA LEU A 8 0.41 25.30 -6.39
C LEU A 8 0.98 25.56 -7.79
N ASP A 9 1.37 26.82 -8.10
CA ASP A 9 1.93 27.19 -9.39
C ASP A 9 3.23 26.45 -9.71
N ALA A 10 4.03 26.15 -8.68
CA ALA A 10 5.28 25.38 -8.83
C ALA A 10 4.98 23.91 -9.16
N LEU A 11 4.00 23.29 -8.47
CA LEU A 11 3.59 21.90 -8.75
C LEU A 11 2.99 21.74 -10.15
N ILE A 12 2.15 22.69 -10.58
CA ILE A 12 1.59 22.69 -11.94
C ILE A 12 2.71 22.81 -12.99
N LYS A 13 3.72 23.64 -12.75
CA LYS A 13 4.88 23.72 -13.66
C LYS A 13 5.65 22.42 -13.74
N LEU A 14 5.81 21.70 -12.61
CA LEU A 14 6.47 20.39 -12.59
C LEU A 14 5.72 19.37 -13.47
N SER A 15 4.39 19.37 -13.47
CA SER A 15 3.60 18.45 -14.30
C SER A 15 3.80 18.64 -15.80
N GLN A 16 4.36 19.77 -16.24
CA GLN A 16 4.60 20.09 -17.66
C GLN A 16 5.94 19.52 -18.19
N PHE A 17 6.82 19.06 -17.31
CA PHE A 17 8.08 18.44 -17.76
C PHE A 17 7.78 17.13 -18.50
N LYS A 18 8.59 16.83 -19.50
CA LYS A 18 8.50 15.56 -20.25
C LYS A 18 9.05 14.39 -19.42
N THR A 19 10.13 14.63 -18.73
CA THR A 19 10.83 13.66 -17.88
C THR A 19 11.38 14.39 -16.67
N LEU A 20 11.33 13.74 -15.52
CA LEU A 20 11.92 14.21 -14.27
C LEU A 20 12.20 12.97 -13.42
N SER A 21 13.37 12.90 -12.79
CA SER A 21 13.62 11.84 -11.81
C SER A 21 12.80 12.07 -10.54
N ASP A 22 12.45 11.01 -9.83
CA ASP A 22 11.72 11.15 -8.57
C ASP A 22 12.54 11.93 -7.53
N THR A 23 13.85 11.79 -7.54
CA THR A 23 14.76 12.56 -6.68
C THR A 23 14.69 14.07 -6.99
N ASP A 24 14.71 14.43 -8.27
CA ASP A 24 14.60 15.84 -8.69
C ASP A 24 13.20 16.39 -8.42
N MET A 25 12.16 15.57 -8.63
CA MET A 25 10.79 15.91 -8.30
C MET A 25 10.64 16.25 -6.81
N VAL A 26 11.10 15.36 -5.92
CA VAL A 26 11.08 15.60 -4.47
C VAL A 26 11.86 16.85 -4.09
N SER A 27 13.04 17.05 -4.68
CA SER A 27 13.87 18.24 -4.45
C SER A 27 13.14 19.51 -4.87
N ALA A 28 12.51 19.53 -6.05
CA ALA A 28 11.76 20.66 -6.55
C ALA A 28 10.50 20.95 -5.70
N GLN A 29 9.80 19.93 -5.24
CA GLN A 29 8.67 20.06 -4.30
C GLN A 29 9.14 20.71 -2.99
N ARG A 30 10.27 20.29 -2.43
CA ARG A 30 10.85 20.89 -1.21
C ARG A 30 11.19 22.36 -1.39
N VAL A 31 11.78 22.74 -2.50
CA VAL A 31 12.07 24.15 -2.81
C VAL A 31 10.80 24.99 -2.90
N ALA A 32 9.70 24.38 -3.33
CA ALA A 32 8.40 25.05 -3.45
C ALA A 32 7.61 25.12 -2.12
N MET A 33 8.09 24.52 -1.02
CA MET A 33 7.43 24.58 0.28
C MET A 33 7.40 26.00 0.83
N LEU A 34 6.25 26.37 1.44
CA LEU A 34 6.06 27.64 2.15
C LEU A 34 6.60 27.59 3.57
N ASP A 35 6.66 26.41 4.18
CA ASP A 35 7.26 26.17 5.49
C ASP A 35 8.31 25.04 5.38
N GLN A 36 9.56 25.39 5.51
CA GLN A 36 10.68 24.46 5.40
C GLN A 36 10.78 23.47 6.59
N ASN A 37 10.08 23.75 7.69
CA ASN A 37 10.03 22.86 8.86
C ASN A 37 8.86 21.86 8.78
N ALA A 38 7.96 22.02 7.80
CA ALA A 38 6.88 21.05 7.58
C ALA A 38 7.41 19.71 7.06
N PRO A 39 6.66 18.61 7.22
CA PRO A 39 6.99 17.34 6.58
C PRO A 39 7.12 17.48 5.07
N ASN A 40 7.87 16.60 4.45
CA ASN A 40 7.95 16.56 2.98
C ASN A 40 6.55 16.36 2.38
N PRO A 41 6.25 17.04 1.25
CA PRO A 41 5.05 16.73 0.48
C PRO A 41 5.04 15.28 0.04
N SER A 42 3.84 14.72 -0.15
CA SER A 42 3.69 13.41 -0.79
C SER A 42 4.24 13.45 -2.21
N VAL A 43 4.74 12.32 -2.70
CA VAL A 43 5.08 12.13 -4.12
C VAL A 43 3.88 12.42 -5.04
N GLU A 44 2.67 12.35 -4.51
CA GLU A 44 1.40 12.62 -5.20
C GLU A 44 0.95 14.09 -5.15
N ALA A 45 1.74 14.98 -4.54
CA ALA A 45 1.40 16.40 -4.46
C ALA A 45 1.11 17.04 -5.84
N ILE A 46 1.80 16.58 -6.89
CA ILE A 46 1.55 17.01 -8.26
C ILE A 46 0.17 16.56 -8.75
N LEU A 47 -0.28 15.36 -8.38
CA LEU A 47 -1.61 14.86 -8.72
C LEU A 47 -2.70 15.75 -8.12
N HIS A 48 -2.57 16.06 -6.83
CA HIS A 48 -3.47 17.01 -6.17
C HIS A 48 -3.50 18.39 -6.85
N ALA A 49 -2.36 18.84 -7.38
CA ALA A 49 -2.26 20.14 -8.05
C ALA A 49 -2.87 20.16 -9.47
N ILE A 50 -2.88 19.04 -10.17
CA ILE A 50 -3.43 18.93 -11.54
C ILE A 50 -4.97 18.94 -11.52
N ILE A 51 -5.58 18.36 -10.50
CA ILE A 51 -7.03 18.28 -10.35
C ILE A 51 -7.59 19.70 -10.10
N PRO A 52 -8.44 20.26 -10.97
CA PRO A 52 -8.81 21.69 -10.95
C PRO A 52 -9.93 22.01 -9.95
N PHE A 53 -9.84 21.51 -8.72
CA PHE A 53 -10.79 21.75 -7.65
C PHE A 53 -10.07 22.22 -6.38
N ARG A 54 -10.81 22.89 -5.51
CA ARG A 54 -10.25 23.43 -4.25
C ARG A 54 -9.92 22.34 -3.24
N PHE A 55 -10.72 21.28 -3.19
CA PHE A 55 -10.57 20.17 -2.27
C PHE A 55 -10.39 18.88 -3.07
N VAL A 56 -9.36 18.14 -2.74
CA VAL A 56 -9.00 16.88 -3.37
C VAL A 56 -8.63 15.91 -2.26
N ASP A 57 -9.45 14.87 -2.07
CA ASP A 57 -9.20 13.80 -1.11
C ASP A 57 -8.66 12.57 -1.82
N HIS A 58 -7.75 11.86 -1.17
CA HIS A 58 -7.19 10.60 -1.66
C HIS A 58 -7.17 9.55 -0.56
N THR A 59 -7.56 8.33 -0.91
CA THR A 59 -7.50 7.19 -0.02
C THR A 59 -7.13 5.91 -0.76
N HIS A 60 -6.46 5.01 -0.05
CA HIS A 60 -6.28 3.62 -0.46
C HIS A 60 -7.37 2.76 0.20
N ALA A 61 -8.65 3.10 -0.04
CA ALA A 61 -9.78 2.41 0.57
C ALA A 61 -9.78 0.92 0.19
N ASP A 62 -9.80 0.03 1.18
CA ASP A 62 -9.65 -1.42 1.00
C ASP A 62 -10.60 -1.98 -0.05
N ALA A 63 -11.87 -1.57 -0.03
CA ALA A 63 -12.87 -2.05 -0.97
C ALA A 63 -12.51 -1.70 -2.43
N VAL A 64 -12.09 -0.45 -2.69
CA VAL A 64 -11.69 -0.01 -4.03
C VAL A 64 -10.40 -0.72 -4.46
N VAL A 65 -9.43 -0.82 -3.54
CA VAL A 65 -8.15 -1.48 -3.82
C VAL A 65 -8.37 -2.98 -4.05
N THR A 66 -9.22 -3.64 -3.28
CA THR A 66 -9.60 -5.04 -3.49
C THR A 66 -10.15 -5.25 -4.90
N LEU A 67 -11.14 -4.45 -5.31
CA LEU A 67 -11.73 -4.54 -6.65
C LEU A 67 -10.70 -4.33 -7.75
N THR A 68 -9.85 -3.31 -7.62
CA THR A 68 -8.84 -2.97 -8.64
C THR A 68 -7.72 -4.01 -8.75
N ASN A 69 -7.47 -4.82 -7.72
CA ASN A 69 -6.47 -5.88 -7.71
C ASN A 69 -7.00 -7.24 -8.21
N THR A 70 -8.27 -7.33 -8.64
CA THR A 70 -8.80 -8.55 -9.28
C THR A 70 -8.49 -8.60 -10.78
N PRO A 71 -8.46 -9.79 -11.41
CA PRO A 71 -8.18 -9.92 -12.84
C PRO A 71 -9.11 -9.09 -13.74
N ASN A 72 -10.36 -8.89 -13.34
CA ASN A 72 -11.35 -8.08 -14.06
C ASN A 72 -11.60 -6.72 -13.38
N GLY A 73 -10.64 -6.24 -12.60
CA GLY A 73 -10.80 -5.07 -11.75
C GLY A 73 -11.25 -3.82 -12.50
N GLU A 74 -10.63 -3.51 -13.63
CA GLU A 74 -11.01 -2.35 -14.43
C GLU A 74 -12.47 -2.43 -14.89
N GLN A 75 -12.90 -3.60 -15.37
CA GLN A 75 -14.28 -3.81 -15.80
C GLN A 75 -15.25 -3.69 -14.63
N ARG A 76 -14.91 -4.23 -13.46
CA ARG A 76 -15.71 -4.10 -12.23
C ARG A 76 -15.89 -2.64 -11.84
N ILE A 77 -14.82 -1.86 -11.81
CA ILE A 77 -14.83 -0.42 -11.51
C ILE A 77 -15.69 0.35 -12.52
N ARG A 78 -15.52 0.09 -13.83
CA ARG A 78 -16.31 0.74 -14.86
C ARG A 78 -17.80 0.37 -14.79
N THR A 79 -18.12 -0.86 -14.43
CA THR A 79 -19.51 -1.31 -14.22
C THR A 79 -20.13 -0.64 -12.99
N LEU A 80 -19.38 -0.53 -11.90
CA LEU A 80 -19.85 0.04 -10.65
C LEU A 80 -20.11 1.55 -10.76
N TYR A 81 -19.14 2.30 -11.29
CA TYR A 81 -19.19 3.74 -11.25
C TYR A 81 -19.62 4.40 -12.57
N GLY A 82 -19.59 3.67 -13.67
CA GLY A 82 -19.91 4.20 -15.00
C GLY A 82 -19.00 5.37 -15.39
N ASN A 83 -19.62 6.41 -15.95
CA ASN A 83 -18.91 7.61 -16.40
C ASN A 83 -18.62 8.63 -15.30
N ARG A 84 -19.01 8.34 -14.05
CA ARG A 84 -18.76 9.24 -12.90
C ARG A 84 -17.29 9.30 -12.49
N VAL A 85 -16.50 8.31 -12.91
CA VAL A 85 -15.09 8.25 -12.54
C VAL A 85 -14.17 8.12 -13.75
N LEU A 86 -13.01 8.76 -13.67
CA LEU A 86 -11.91 8.52 -14.57
C LEU A 86 -11.11 7.31 -14.07
N VAL A 87 -10.99 6.27 -14.88
CA VAL A 87 -10.16 5.10 -14.54
C VAL A 87 -8.78 5.26 -15.16
N VAL A 88 -7.76 5.26 -14.31
CA VAL A 88 -6.34 5.37 -14.72
C VAL A 88 -5.67 4.01 -14.59
N PRO A 89 -5.09 3.45 -15.67
CA PRO A 89 -4.30 2.22 -15.59
C PRO A 89 -3.16 2.35 -14.57
N TYR A 90 -2.73 1.21 -14.02
CA TYR A 90 -1.62 1.21 -13.07
C TYR A 90 -0.36 1.85 -13.65
N VAL A 91 0.18 2.79 -12.91
CA VAL A 91 1.50 3.38 -13.12
C VAL A 91 2.16 3.48 -11.75
N MET A 92 3.45 3.20 -11.66
CA MET A 92 4.19 3.35 -10.42
C MET A 92 4.07 4.79 -9.89
N PRO A 93 3.74 4.99 -8.60
CA PRO A 93 3.70 6.32 -7.99
C PRO A 93 5.03 7.05 -8.15
N GLY A 94 4.94 8.33 -8.48
CA GLY A 94 6.08 9.19 -8.77
C GLY A 94 5.77 10.15 -9.91
N PHE A 95 6.80 10.69 -10.53
CA PHE A 95 6.64 11.64 -11.63
C PHE A 95 5.92 11.03 -12.84
N GLU A 96 6.18 9.76 -13.16
CA GLU A 96 5.53 9.09 -14.30
C GLU A 96 4.01 9.02 -14.15
N LEU A 97 3.51 8.74 -12.94
CA LEU A 97 2.08 8.75 -12.66
C LEU A 97 1.48 10.14 -12.84
N ALA A 98 2.14 11.17 -12.28
CA ALA A 98 1.70 12.56 -12.44
C ALA A 98 1.64 12.97 -13.91
N ARG A 99 2.65 12.61 -14.70
CA ARG A 99 2.70 12.86 -16.14
C ARG A 99 1.58 12.13 -16.88
N LYS A 100 1.37 10.84 -16.57
CA LYS A 100 0.29 10.05 -17.19
C LYS A 100 -1.07 10.66 -16.96
N ILE A 101 -1.33 11.10 -15.74
CA ILE A 101 -2.61 11.77 -15.40
C ILE A 101 -2.73 13.10 -16.14
N ALA A 102 -1.69 13.94 -16.15
CA ALA A 102 -1.70 15.18 -16.90
C ALA A 102 -2.04 14.97 -18.39
N ASP A 103 -1.45 13.94 -19.01
CA ASP A 103 -1.72 13.61 -20.41
C ASP A 103 -3.16 13.09 -20.64
N LEU A 104 -3.66 12.24 -19.74
CA LEU A 104 -5.02 11.69 -19.82
C LEU A 104 -6.08 12.80 -19.62
N THR A 105 -5.79 13.75 -18.74
CA THR A 105 -6.77 14.76 -18.32
C THR A 105 -6.71 16.05 -19.11
N HIS A 106 -5.76 16.21 -20.04
CA HIS A 106 -5.60 17.43 -20.85
C HIS A 106 -6.88 17.89 -21.57
N LYS A 107 -7.75 16.95 -21.96
CA LYS A 107 -9.02 17.23 -22.66
C LYS A 107 -10.26 16.73 -21.89
N THR A 108 -10.08 16.38 -20.63
CA THR A 108 -11.16 15.81 -19.81
C THR A 108 -12.10 16.92 -19.36
N ASP A 109 -13.38 16.71 -19.54
CA ASP A 109 -14.40 17.54 -18.91
C ASP A 109 -14.58 17.12 -17.44
N TRP A 110 -13.88 17.80 -16.56
CA TRP A 110 -13.91 17.54 -15.14
C TRP A 110 -15.27 17.75 -14.48
N SER A 111 -16.15 18.54 -15.10
CA SER A 111 -17.49 18.82 -14.55
C SER A 111 -18.40 17.59 -14.54
N THR A 112 -18.08 16.58 -15.36
CA THR A 112 -18.81 15.31 -15.44
C THR A 112 -18.30 14.25 -14.48
N LEU A 113 -17.18 14.50 -13.80
CA LEU A 113 -16.50 13.53 -12.95
C LEU A 113 -16.70 13.86 -11.46
N GLU A 114 -16.83 12.81 -10.67
CA GLU A 114 -16.87 12.88 -9.20
C GLU A 114 -15.55 12.40 -8.58
N ALA A 115 -14.84 11.52 -9.31
CA ALA A 115 -13.64 10.87 -8.80
C ALA A 115 -12.70 10.39 -9.92
N MET A 116 -11.51 9.99 -9.51
CA MET A 116 -10.52 9.28 -10.33
C MET A 116 -10.08 8.03 -9.57
N VAL A 117 -10.17 6.86 -10.21
CA VAL A 117 -9.71 5.58 -9.66
C VAL A 117 -8.38 5.22 -10.31
N LEU A 118 -7.34 5.07 -9.49
CA LEU A 118 -6.06 4.56 -9.91
C LEU A 118 -6.05 3.05 -9.69
N MET A 119 -5.90 2.29 -10.78
CA MET A 119 -5.86 0.81 -10.70
C MET A 119 -4.71 0.34 -9.81
N ASN A 120 -4.97 -0.63 -8.94
CA ASN A 120 -4.03 -1.19 -7.98
C ASN A 120 -3.40 -0.16 -7.01
N HIS A 121 -4.08 0.95 -6.74
CA HIS A 121 -3.54 2.03 -5.92
C HIS A 121 -4.61 2.64 -4.99
N GLY A 122 -5.63 3.30 -5.53
CA GLY A 122 -6.64 3.97 -4.70
C GLY A 122 -7.60 4.84 -5.49
N ILE A 123 -8.25 5.76 -4.78
CA ILE A 123 -9.27 6.66 -5.33
C ILE A 123 -9.01 8.11 -4.91
N PHE A 124 -9.23 9.05 -5.83
CA PHE A 124 -9.29 10.48 -5.59
C PHE A 124 -10.73 10.96 -5.76
N THR A 125 -11.22 11.79 -4.86
CA THR A 125 -12.43 12.60 -5.03
C THR A 125 -12.10 14.07 -4.97
N PHE A 126 -12.95 14.91 -5.53
CA PHE A 126 -12.66 16.31 -5.63
C PHE A 126 -13.95 17.14 -5.74
N ALA A 127 -13.94 18.35 -5.18
CA ALA A 127 -15.02 19.34 -5.26
C ALA A 127 -14.50 20.75 -4.89
N ASP A 128 -15.33 21.78 -5.10
CA ASP A 128 -15.03 23.13 -4.64
C ASP A 128 -15.42 23.36 -3.17
N GLU A 129 -16.24 22.47 -2.58
CA GLU A 129 -16.54 22.43 -1.17
C GLU A 129 -15.97 21.15 -0.51
N ALA A 130 -15.39 21.30 0.69
CA ALA A 130 -14.75 20.19 1.40
C ALA A 130 -15.72 19.05 1.74
N SER A 131 -16.95 19.41 2.16
CA SER A 131 -18.00 18.45 2.46
C SER A 131 -18.33 17.60 1.25
N ASP A 132 -18.44 18.21 0.07
CA ASP A 132 -18.83 17.50 -1.14
C ASP A 132 -17.76 16.50 -1.58
N SER A 133 -16.47 16.86 -1.50
CA SER A 133 -15.36 15.95 -1.80
C SER A 133 -15.36 14.75 -0.83
N TYR A 134 -15.51 15.02 0.46
CA TYR A 134 -15.59 14.00 1.49
C TYR A 134 -16.80 13.07 1.33
N GLU A 135 -17.99 13.63 1.10
CA GLU A 135 -19.21 12.84 0.90
C GLU A 135 -19.17 11.98 -0.36
N ARG A 136 -18.53 12.46 -1.43
CA ARG A 136 -18.25 11.66 -2.63
C ARG A 136 -17.36 10.47 -2.28
N MET A 137 -16.30 10.69 -1.49
CA MET A 137 -15.40 9.61 -1.03
C MET A 137 -16.17 8.54 -0.28
N ILE A 138 -16.93 8.92 0.75
CA ILE A 138 -17.71 7.99 1.56
C ILE A 138 -18.69 7.20 0.69
N ARG A 139 -19.44 7.88 -0.19
CA ARG A 139 -20.44 7.23 -1.04
C ARG A 139 -19.81 6.24 -2.01
N LEU A 140 -18.75 6.63 -2.73
CA LEU A 140 -18.10 5.76 -3.72
C LEU A 140 -17.42 4.56 -3.06
N VAL A 141 -16.79 4.75 -1.90
CA VAL A 141 -16.22 3.64 -1.12
C VAL A 141 -17.32 2.70 -0.64
N SER A 142 -18.43 3.22 -0.11
CA SER A 142 -19.57 2.40 0.35
C SER A 142 -20.23 1.62 -0.80
N GLU A 143 -20.28 2.19 -2.01
CA GLU A 143 -20.73 1.45 -3.21
C GLU A 143 -19.81 0.27 -3.51
N ALA A 144 -18.48 0.45 -3.38
CA ALA A 144 -17.51 -0.64 -3.55
C ALA A 144 -17.64 -1.72 -2.46
N GLU A 145 -17.80 -1.31 -1.20
CA GLU A 145 -18.05 -2.22 -0.08
C GLU A 145 -19.33 -3.05 -0.28
N GLY A 146 -20.35 -2.45 -0.91
CA GLY A 146 -21.64 -3.10 -1.15
C GLY A 146 -21.60 -4.24 -2.16
N ILE A 147 -20.58 -4.31 -3.02
CA ILE A 147 -20.43 -5.39 -4.00
C ILE A 147 -19.40 -6.46 -3.59
N LEU A 148 -18.67 -6.23 -2.50
CA LEU A 148 -17.78 -7.24 -1.93
C LEU A 148 -18.59 -8.15 -1.00
N GLU A 149 -18.49 -9.46 -1.21
CA GLU A 149 -19.10 -10.43 -0.32
C GLU A 149 -18.37 -10.44 1.02
N LYS A 150 -19.06 -10.03 2.09
CA LYS A 150 -18.48 -10.11 3.43
C LYS A 150 -18.53 -11.57 3.90
N ARG A 151 -17.39 -12.22 3.98
CA ARG A 151 -17.31 -13.54 4.60
C ARG A 151 -17.57 -13.43 6.11
N PRO A 152 -18.35 -14.38 6.70
CA PRO A 152 -18.50 -14.42 8.14
C PRO A 152 -17.12 -14.56 8.80
N ARG A 153 -16.79 -13.68 9.73
CA ARG A 153 -15.56 -13.82 10.50
C ARG A 153 -15.68 -15.07 11.38
N ALA A 154 -14.64 -15.89 11.34
CA ALA A 154 -14.54 -17.06 12.23
C ALA A 154 -14.58 -16.66 13.70
N GLY A 155 -15.02 -17.60 14.52
CA GLY A 155 -15.01 -17.47 15.99
C GLY A 155 -13.60 -17.33 16.55
N ILE A 156 -13.47 -16.92 17.81
CA ILE A 156 -12.19 -16.76 18.48
C ILE A 156 -11.49 -18.13 18.60
N VAL A 157 -10.38 -18.29 17.89
CA VAL A 157 -9.47 -19.43 18.05
C VAL A 157 -8.28 -18.92 18.87
N ASN A 158 -8.26 -19.17 20.18
CA ASN A 158 -7.09 -18.94 21.01
C ASN A 158 -6.20 -20.19 20.94
N LYS A 159 -5.15 -20.15 20.11
CA LYS A 159 -4.06 -21.13 20.20
C LYS A 159 -2.95 -20.57 21.08
N GLU A 160 -2.34 -21.43 21.88
CA GLU A 160 -1.16 -21.08 22.66
C GLU A 160 -0.03 -20.66 21.71
N VAL A 161 0.58 -19.51 22.00
CA VAL A 161 1.76 -19.04 21.27
C VAL A 161 2.96 -19.86 21.67
N PRO A 162 3.65 -20.54 20.78
CA PRO A 162 4.87 -21.27 21.10
C PRO A 162 6.02 -20.28 21.35
N LEU A 163 6.15 -19.82 22.59
CA LEU A 163 7.03 -18.71 22.96
C LEU A 163 8.49 -18.94 22.66
N LEU A 164 8.98 -20.21 22.77
CA LEU A 164 10.36 -20.52 22.45
C LEU A 164 10.63 -20.36 20.95
N GLN A 165 9.80 -20.95 20.12
CA GLN A 165 9.91 -20.85 18.66
C GLN A 165 9.73 -19.39 18.17
N LEU A 166 8.82 -18.64 18.81
CA LEU A 166 8.67 -17.21 18.54
C LEU A 166 9.97 -16.43 18.87
N ALA A 167 10.61 -16.75 19.97
CA ALA A 167 11.88 -16.13 20.37
C ALA A 167 13.00 -16.48 19.40
N GLU A 168 13.06 -17.72 18.92
CA GLU A 168 14.03 -18.20 17.93
C GLU A 168 13.84 -17.49 16.58
N LEU A 169 12.60 -17.42 16.07
CA LEU A 169 12.27 -16.70 14.84
C LEU A 169 12.62 -15.21 14.94
N ARG A 170 12.26 -14.56 16.06
CA ARG A 170 12.63 -13.17 16.30
C ARG A 170 14.15 -12.97 16.34
N SER A 171 14.88 -13.91 16.94
CA SER A 171 16.34 -13.88 16.98
C SER A 171 16.94 -14.00 15.57
N ALA A 172 16.46 -14.93 14.75
CA ALA A 172 16.90 -15.11 13.37
C ALA A 172 16.63 -13.85 12.51
N VAL A 173 15.43 -13.24 12.66
CA VAL A 173 15.08 -11.99 11.97
C VAL A 173 15.97 -10.83 12.45
N SER A 174 16.32 -10.78 13.74
CA SER A 174 17.22 -9.75 14.28
C SER A 174 18.63 -9.89 13.72
N LEU A 175 19.13 -11.11 13.55
CA LEU A 175 20.42 -11.38 12.92
C LEU A 175 20.42 -10.94 11.45
N ALA A 176 19.40 -11.29 10.68
CA ALA A 176 19.25 -10.86 9.30
C ALA A 176 19.13 -9.33 9.18
N ALA A 177 18.51 -8.66 10.14
CA ALA A 177 18.38 -7.20 10.17
C ALA A 177 19.66 -6.48 10.60
N GLY A 178 20.63 -7.18 11.19
CA GLY A 178 21.82 -6.60 11.80
C GLY A 178 21.53 -5.72 13.03
N LYS A 179 20.34 -5.86 13.63
CA LYS A 179 19.87 -5.07 14.80
C LYS A 179 18.75 -5.79 15.53
N ALA A 180 18.52 -5.42 16.80
CA ALA A 180 17.41 -5.97 17.56
C ALA A 180 16.06 -5.65 16.91
N MET A 181 15.23 -6.69 16.74
CA MET A 181 13.87 -6.57 16.23
C MET A 181 12.86 -7.03 17.28
N LEU A 182 11.72 -6.37 17.31
CA LEU A 182 10.53 -6.83 18.01
C LEU A 182 9.73 -7.73 17.07
N ALA A 183 8.97 -8.67 17.66
CA ALA A 183 8.01 -9.49 16.94
C ALA A 183 6.65 -9.35 17.61
N ARG A 184 5.61 -9.06 16.83
CA ARG A 184 4.21 -9.06 17.25
C ARG A 184 3.53 -10.24 16.57
N PHE A 185 2.97 -11.13 17.36
CA PHE A 185 2.22 -12.28 16.88
C PHE A 185 0.73 -11.96 16.88
N ASP A 186 0.03 -12.36 15.83
CA ASP A 186 -1.42 -12.37 15.73
C ASP A 186 -1.91 -13.77 15.37
N GLY A 187 -2.56 -14.44 16.33
CA GLY A 187 -3.21 -15.74 16.20
C GLY A 187 -4.73 -15.65 16.30
N SER A 188 -5.32 -14.47 16.04
CA SER A 188 -6.75 -14.30 15.94
C SER A 188 -7.34 -15.21 14.85
N ALA A 189 -8.64 -15.44 14.90
CA ALA A 189 -9.30 -16.42 14.02
C ALA A 189 -9.02 -16.16 12.54
N SER A 190 -9.09 -14.89 12.07
CA SER A 190 -8.81 -14.55 10.67
C SER A 190 -7.37 -14.85 10.28
N HIS A 191 -6.39 -14.46 11.12
CA HIS A 191 -4.97 -14.72 10.85
C HIS A 191 -4.63 -16.22 10.90
N PHE A 192 -5.25 -16.94 11.82
CA PHE A 192 -5.11 -18.39 11.91
C PHE A 192 -5.67 -19.09 10.67
N GLU A 193 -6.91 -18.76 10.26
CA GLU A 193 -7.55 -19.33 9.06
C GLU A 193 -6.75 -19.01 7.81
N PHE A 194 -6.31 -17.76 7.66
CA PHE A 194 -5.49 -17.36 6.53
C PHE A 194 -4.17 -18.14 6.49
N SER A 195 -3.46 -18.27 7.63
CA SER A 195 -2.19 -19.00 7.71
C SER A 195 -2.32 -20.51 7.48
N SER A 196 -3.53 -21.07 7.68
CA SER A 196 -3.83 -22.50 7.49
C SER A 196 -4.35 -22.82 6.08
N ARG A 197 -4.45 -21.83 5.19
CA ARG A 197 -4.88 -22.07 3.80
C ARG A 197 -3.86 -22.93 3.07
N PRO A 198 -4.29 -23.93 2.29
CA PRO A 198 -3.37 -24.75 1.48
C PRO A 198 -2.63 -23.94 0.41
N ASP A 199 -3.22 -22.85 -0.07
CA ASP A 199 -2.70 -21.99 -1.13
C ASP A 199 -2.08 -20.68 -0.62
N VAL A 200 -1.83 -20.56 0.70
CA VAL A 200 -1.38 -19.32 1.33
C VAL A 200 -0.12 -18.74 0.70
N ASP A 201 0.83 -19.57 0.29
CA ASP A 201 2.06 -19.12 -0.37
C ASP A 201 1.76 -18.40 -1.69
N SER A 202 0.83 -18.97 -2.45
CA SER A 202 0.41 -18.39 -3.72
C SER A 202 -0.32 -17.07 -3.55
N VAL A 203 -1.27 -16.99 -2.62
CA VAL A 203 -2.11 -15.79 -2.47
C VAL A 203 -1.39 -14.66 -1.76
N ALA A 204 -0.55 -14.97 -0.75
CA ALA A 204 0.18 -13.97 0.02
C ALA A 204 1.43 -13.43 -0.69
N CYS A 205 2.01 -14.20 -1.62
CA CYS A 205 3.23 -13.83 -2.34
C CYS A 205 2.96 -13.14 -3.70
N ARG A 206 1.77 -12.60 -3.92
CA ARG A 206 1.44 -11.81 -5.12
C ARG A 206 2.00 -10.39 -5.11
N GLY A 207 2.43 -9.90 -3.96
CA GLY A 207 2.94 -8.56 -3.75
C GLY A 207 2.08 -7.75 -2.77
N PRO A 208 2.45 -6.50 -2.49
CA PRO A 208 1.69 -5.65 -1.59
C PRO A 208 0.35 -5.24 -2.20
N LEU A 209 -0.65 -4.97 -1.36
CA LEU A 209 -1.99 -4.55 -1.77
C LEU A 209 -1.98 -3.20 -2.49
N THR A 210 -1.11 -2.28 -2.05
CA THR A 210 -0.85 -1.00 -2.69
C THR A 210 0.66 -0.77 -2.83
N PRO A 211 1.11 0.10 -3.77
CA PRO A 211 2.52 0.43 -3.91
C PRO A 211 3.15 0.96 -2.62
N ASP A 212 2.40 1.74 -1.83
CA ASP A 212 2.90 2.37 -0.59
C ASP A 212 3.18 1.36 0.52
N HIS A 213 2.47 0.24 0.53
CA HIS A 213 2.69 -0.79 1.54
C HIS A 213 4.13 -1.33 1.51
N VAL A 214 4.79 -1.37 0.34
CA VAL A 214 6.17 -1.87 0.20
C VAL A 214 7.16 -1.16 1.13
N ILE A 215 6.91 0.12 1.43
CA ILE A 215 7.76 0.94 2.31
C ILE A 215 7.80 0.34 3.72
N ARG A 216 6.71 -0.31 4.15
CA ARG A 216 6.56 -0.89 5.50
C ARG A 216 6.73 -2.39 5.53
N THR A 217 6.20 -3.10 4.54
CA THR A 217 6.10 -4.57 4.53
C THR A 217 7.16 -5.24 3.69
N LYS A 218 7.90 -4.49 2.87
CA LYS A 218 8.62 -5.02 1.70
C LYS A 218 7.65 -5.70 0.72
N ARG A 219 8.18 -6.35 -0.30
CA ARG A 219 7.38 -6.94 -1.37
C ARG A 219 6.59 -8.18 -0.95
N LEU A 220 7.21 -9.07 -0.18
CA LEU A 220 6.66 -10.38 0.17
C LEU A 220 6.75 -10.65 1.68
N PRO A 221 5.87 -11.51 2.23
CA PRO A 221 6.06 -12.11 3.55
C PRO A 221 7.20 -13.13 3.56
N MET A 222 7.69 -13.43 4.75
CA MET A 222 8.39 -14.66 5.04
C MET A 222 7.34 -15.77 5.30
N ILE A 223 7.53 -16.95 4.74
CA ILE A 223 6.72 -18.12 5.07
C ILE A 223 7.50 -18.96 6.09
N VAL A 224 6.86 -19.28 7.21
CA VAL A 224 7.44 -20.11 8.27
C VAL A 224 6.72 -21.45 8.28
N GLU A 225 7.42 -22.49 7.91
CA GLU A 225 6.98 -23.87 7.98
C GLU A 225 7.68 -24.62 9.12
N ASP A 226 6.97 -25.53 9.77
CA ASP A 226 7.53 -26.42 10.80
C ASP A 226 8.35 -25.71 11.90
N ASP A 227 7.92 -24.50 12.27
CA ASP A 227 8.56 -23.66 13.29
C ASP A 227 10.07 -23.40 13.03
N ASN A 228 10.49 -23.46 11.75
CA ASN A 228 11.89 -23.46 11.35
C ASN A 228 12.49 -22.04 11.32
N PRO A 229 13.44 -21.70 12.19
CA PRO A 229 14.09 -20.38 12.20
C PRO A 229 14.93 -20.10 10.94
N SER A 230 15.33 -21.12 10.18
CA SER A 230 16.07 -20.93 8.92
C SER A 230 15.23 -20.26 7.82
N SER A 231 13.91 -20.13 8.01
CA SER A 231 13.04 -19.35 7.11
C SER A 231 13.53 -17.90 6.94
N ALA A 232 14.12 -17.31 7.98
CA ALA A 232 14.70 -15.96 7.90
C ALA A 232 15.92 -15.89 6.96
N ASP A 233 16.77 -16.91 6.94
CA ASP A 233 17.94 -16.99 6.06
C ASP A 233 17.51 -17.23 4.60
N ILE A 234 16.48 -18.04 4.39
CA ILE A 234 15.90 -18.29 3.06
C ILE A 234 15.35 -16.97 2.51
N TYR A 235 14.51 -16.30 3.29
CA TYR A 235 13.93 -15.00 2.91
C TYR A 235 15.02 -13.96 2.59
N ALA A 236 16.07 -13.88 3.41
CA ALA A 236 17.16 -12.92 3.23
C ALA A 236 17.88 -13.14 1.88
N ARG A 237 18.20 -14.39 1.54
CA ARG A 237 18.83 -14.75 0.25
C ARG A 237 17.92 -14.43 -0.95
N ASP A 238 16.63 -14.72 -0.82
CA ASP A 238 15.66 -14.42 -1.88
C ASP A 238 15.49 -12.92 -2.09
N TYR A 239 15.49 -12.15 -0.99
CA TYR A 239 15.44 -10.69 -1.05
C TYR A 239 16.70 -10.10 -1.68
N GLU A 240 17.90 -10.60 -1.35
CA GLU A 240 19.15 -10.17 -1.98
C GLU A 240 19.17 -10.49 -3.48
N THR A 241 18.70 -11.67 -3.85
CA THR A 241 18.59 -12.11 -5.25
C THR A 241 17.64 -11.20 -6.02
N TYR A 242 16.48 -10.90 -5.43
CA TYR A 242 15.52 -9.93 -5.98
C TYR A 242 16.15 -8.56 -6.15
N PHE A 243 16.84 -8.02 -5.14
CA PHE A 243 17.48 -6.72 -5.23
C PHE A 243 18.51 -6.68 -6.37
N LYS A 244 19.44 -7.63 -6.41
CA LYS A 244 20.47 -7.73 -7.46
C LYS A 244 19.91 -7.82 -8.87
N LYS A 245 18.73 -8.42 -9.04
CA LYS A 245 18.07 -8.54 -10.35
C LYS A 245 17.57 -7.19 -10.89
N PHE A 246 17.19 -6.27 -10.00
CA PHE A 246 16.55 -5.01 -10.36
C PHE A 246 17.41 -3.77 -10.05
N ASP A 247 18.58 -3.96 -9.44
CA ASP A 247 19.51 -2.88 -9.16
C ASP A 247 20.17 -2.40 -10.47
N ASP A 248 20.04 -1.13 -10.74
CA ASP A 248 20.68 -0.42 -11.86
C ASP A 248 22.00 0.24 -11.46
N GLY A 249 22.51 -0.04 -10.26
CA GLY A 249 23.73 0.52 -9.68
C GLY A 249 23.52 1.84 -8.94
N HIS A 250 22.28 2.33 -8.83
CA HIS A 250 21.93 3.58 -8.15
C HIS A 250 21.04 3.36 -6.91
N LEU A 251 20.58 2.13 -6.69
CA LEU A 251 19.69 1.80 -5.58
C LEU A 251 20.45 1.48 -4.31
N THR A 252 19.83 1.73 -3.16
CA THR A 252 20.36 1.33 -1.85
C THR A 252 19.55 0.16 -1.31
N GLN A 253 20.21 -0.98 -1.14
CA GLN A 253 19.57 -2.16 -0.56
C GLN A 253 19.25 -1.92 0.92
N LEU A 254 18.01 -2.24 1.30
CA LEU A 254 17.61 -2.32 2.72
C LEU A 254 18.19 -3.57 3.36
N ASP A 255 18.18 -3.62 4.71
CA ASP A 255 18.51 -4.86 5.42
C ASP A 255 17.67 -6.04 4.89
N PRO A 256 18.22 -7.27 4.77
CA PRO A 256 17.51 -8.36 4.12
C PRO A 256 16.40 -9.01 4.96
N ALA A 257 16.19 -8.58 6.23
CA ALA A 257 15.20 -9.16 7.12
C ALA A 257 13.75 -8.94 6.64
N PRO A 258 12.84 -9.90 6.87
CA PRO A 258 11.41 -9.73 6.62
C PRO A 258 10.81 -8.64 7.52
N ARG A 259 9.69 -8.07 7.09
CA ARG A 259 8.88 -7.15 7.90
C ARG A 259 7.64 -7.82 8.47
N TRP A 260 7.19 -8.89 7.83
CA TRP A 260 6.12 -9.73 8.32
C TRP A 260 6.30 -11.17 7.85
N ALA A 261 5.58 -12.07 8.51
CA ALA A 261 5.60 -13.47 8.16
C ALA A 261 4.22 -14.11 8.33
N ILE A 262 4.01 -15.16 7.55
CA ILE A 262 2.92 -16.11 7.76
C ILE A 262 3.54 -17.32 8.48
N TRP A 263 3.00 -17.61 9.64
CA TRP A 263 3.38 -18.80 10.41
C TRP A 263 2.29 -19.85 10.22
N ARG A 264 2.60 -20.85 9.40
CA ARG A 264 1.59 -21.85 8.99
C ARG A 264 0.91 -22.49 10.18
N ASP A 265 -0.41 -22.61 10.08
CA ASP A 265 -1.29 -23.17 11.11
C ASP A 265 -1.23 -22.49 12.48
N ARG A 266 -0.73 -21.25 12.51
CA ARG A 266 -0.62 -20.46 13.76
C ARG A 266 -1.14 -19.05 13.66
N GLY A 267 -0.83 -18.33 12.57
CA GLY A 267 -1.19 -16.92 12.39
C GLY A 267 -0.13 -16.14 11.64
N THR A 268 0.05 -14.87 12.01
CA THR A 268 1.03 -13.99 11.37
C THR A 268 1.97 -13.33 12.39
N LEU A 269 3.09 -12.83 11.88
CA LEU A 269 4.08 -12.10 12.63
C LEU A 269 4.38 -10.77 11.95
N ALA A 270 4.45 -9.69 12.71
CA ALA A 270 4.95 -8.40 12.28
C ALA A 270 6.27 -8.08 12.98
N PHE A 271 7.27 -7.62 12.24
CA PHE A 271 8.60 -7.30 12.74
C PHE A 271 8.92 -5.81 12.59
N GLY A 272 9.56 -5.23 13.61
CA GLY A 272 9.96 -3.83 13.62
C GLY A 272 11.02 -3.54 14.66
N SER A 273 11.74 -2.45 14.51
CA SER A 273 12.74 -2.03 15.51
C SER A 273 12.10 -1.33 16.73
N ARG A 274 10.85 -0.88 16.61
CA ARG A 274 10.06 -0.23 17.65
C ARG A 274 8.64 -0.80 17.63
N ASP A 275 7.94 -0.68 18.76
CA ASP A 275 6.54 -1.13 18.88
C ASP A 275 5.62 -0.46 17.84
N ARG A 276 5.80 0.84 17.59
CA ARG A 276 5.06 1.54 16.52
C ARG A 276 5.25 0.90 15.15
N ASP A 277 6.46 0.45 14.83
CA ASP A 277 6.74 -0.17 13.53
C ASP A 277 6.02 -1.51 13.40
N THR A 278 6.00 -2.33 14.46
CA THR A 278 5.26 -3.61 14.47
C THR A 278 3.75 -3.39 14.39
N THR A 279 3.22 -2.35 15.04
CA THR A 279 1.79 -1.99 14.97
C THR A 279 1.40 -1.63 13.53
N ILE A 280 2.14 -0.73 12.89
CA ILE A 280 1.87 -0.33 11.49
C ILE A 280 1.90 -1.53 10.54
N VAL A 281 2.91 -2.40 10.69
CA VAL A 281 3.02 -3.60 9.85
C VAL A 281 1.86 -4.56 10.12
N SER A 282 1.48 -4.78 11.39
CA SER A 282 0.34 -5.62 11.76
C SER A 282 -0.98 -5.11 11.17
N ASP A 283 -1.22 -3.80 11.21
CA ASP A 283 -2.41 -3.19 10.62
C ASP A 283 -2.46 -3.42 9.09
N ILE A 284 -1.33 -3.19 8.39
CA ILE A 284 -1.23 -3.44 6.95
C ILE A 284 -1.47 -4.92 6.61
N VAL A 285 -0.95 -5.83 7.42
CA VAL A 285 -1.16 -7.28 7.23
C VAL A 285 -2.63 -7.65 7.39
N GLN A 286 -3.32 -7.12 8.41
CA GLN A 286 -4.75 -7.31 8.61
C GLN A 286 -5.56 -6.86 7.38
N HIS A 287 -5.29 -5.65 6.86
CA HIS A 287 -5.94 -5.12 5.66
C HIS A 287 -5.63 -5.98 4.42
N THR A 288 -4.39 -6.45 4.28
CA THR A 288 -3.99 -7.32 3.17
C THR A 288 -4.72 -8.65 3.19
N ILE A 289 -4.82 -9.30 4.36
CA ILE A 289 -5.57 -10.55 4.54
C ILE A 289 -7.04 -10.34 4.16
N GLN A 290 -7.66 -9.30 4.71
CA GLN A 290 -9.06 -9.00 4.43
C GLN A 290 -9.31 -8.77 2.93
N ALA A 291 -8.44 -7.99 2.26
CA ALA A 291 -8.58 -7.74 0.83
C ALA A 291 -8.41 -9.01 -0.03
N ILE A 292 -7.51 -9.92 0.36
CA ILE A 292 -7.36 -11.22 -0.32
C ILE A 292 -8.64 -12.07 -0.16
N GLU A 293 -9.20 -12.12 1.04
CA GLU A 293 -10.41 -12.88 1.34
C GLU A 293 -11.65 -12.29 0.63
N ASP A 294 -11.77 -10.96 0.59
CA ASP A 294 -12.89 -10.27 -0.07
C ASP A 294 -12.78 -10.30 -1.61
N ALA A 295 -11.61 -10.59 -2.17
CA ALA A 295 -11.39 -10.69 -3.62
C ALA A 295 -11.83 -12.04 -4.21
N GLU A 296 -12.00 -13.06 -3.40
CA GLU A 296 -12.37 -14.44 -3.78
C GLU A 296 -13.89 -14.62 -3.79
#